data_6027b2d140c9f5b61f91459beab57179
#
_entry.id   6027b2d140c9f5b61f91459beab57179
#
_cell.length_a   1.000
_cell.length_b   1.000
_cell.length_c   1.000
_cell.angle_alpha   90.00
_cell.angle_beta   90.00
_cell.angle_gamma   90.00
#
_symmetry.space_group_name_H-M   'P 1'
#
loop_
_entity.id
_entity.type
_entity.pdbx_description
1 polymer ?
#
loop_
_entity_poly.entity_id
_entity_poly.type
_entity_poly.pdbx_seq_one_letter_code
_entity_poly.pdbx_strand_id
1 'polypeptide(L)'
;MRAIGRNLIIEKIEEGTTETKGGLLLAELHRDDIRYIKAIVIEIGDEVQGLIKGDLIHYDRHAGHKIEIKNKSYHVIKAQDVVVVL
;
A
#
# COMPACT_ATOMS: atom_id res chain seq x y z
N MET A 1 8.84 14.75 -2.99
CA MET A 1 7.45 14.29 -2.98
C MET A 1 6.89 14.45 -1.58
N ARG A 2 5.65 14.88 -1.47
CA ARG A 2 5.04 15.10 -0.18
C ARG A 2 3.53 14.93 -0.33
N ALA A 3 2.91 14.23 0.60
CA ALA A 3 1.46 14.09 0.57
C ALA A 3 0.83 15.31 1.24
N ILE A 4 -0.43 15.55 0.93
CA ILE A 4 -1.16 16.71 1.44
C ILE A 4 -2.42 16.22 2.15
N GLY A 5 -2.77 16.85 3.23
CA GLY A 5 -4.01 16.57 3.94
C GLY A 5 -3.99 15.20 4.59
N ARG A 6 -5.00 14.39 4.31
CA ARG A 6 -5.08 13.07 4.88
C ARG A 6 -4.63 11.99 3.92
N ASN A 7 -3.93 12.36 2.89
CA ASN A 7 -3.47 11.39 1.89
C ASN A 7 -2.20 10.73 2.34
N LEU A 8 -2.01 9.50 1.89
CA LEU A 8 -0.80 8.75 2.15
C LEU A 8 -0.25 8.27 0.83
N ILE A 9 1.05 8.26 0.72
CA ILE A 9 1.70 7.67 -0.44
C ILE A 9 2.36 6.41 0.04
N ILE A 10 2.00 5.29 -0.56
CA ILE A 10 2.47 4.00 -0.11
C ILE A 10 3.06 3.21 -1.28
N GLU A 11 3.83 2.21 -0.94
CA GLU A 11 4.38 1.29 -1.92
C GLU A 11 3.96 -0.10 -1.48
N LYS A 12 3.28 -0.84 -2.38
CA LYS A 12 2.82 -2.17 -2.02
C LYS A 12 3.99 -3.11 -1.83
N ILE A 13 3.87 -3.98 -0.86
CA ILE A 13 4.86 -5.00 -0.62
C ILE A 13 4.32 -6.27 -1.21
N GLU A 14 5.03 -6.82 -2.19
CA GLU A 14 4.56 -8.00 -2.84
C GLU A 14 5.18 -9.19 -2.18
N GLU A 15 4.55 -9.68 -1.18
CA GLU A 15 5.06 -10.80 -0.49
C GLU A 15 4.85 -12.05 -1.24
N GLY A 16 5.71 -12.92 -1.13
CA GLY A 16 5.57 -14.22 -1.70
C GLY A 16 5.78 -14.27 -3.14
N THR A 17 6.20 -13.19 -3.64
CA THR A 17 6.21 -13.27 -5.02
C THR A 17 7.25 -13.98 -5.43
N THR A 18 8.02 -14.13 -4.80
CA THR A 18 8.99 -14.63 -5.30
C THR A 18 8.98 -15.71 -5.92
N GLU A 19 9.01 -16.44 -5.68
CA GLU A 19 9.24 -17.48 -6.27
C GLU A 19 8.58 -17.91 -7.05
N THR A 20 8.03 -17.67 -7.23
CA THR A 20 7.45 -17.99 -8.09
C THR A 20 7.47 -19.03 -8.70
N LYS A 21 7.58 -19.72 -8.57
CA LYS A 21 7.40 -20.72 -9.13
C LYS A 21 6.26 -20.68 -9.81
N GLY A 22 6.07 -20.00 -10.58
CA GLY A 22 5.07 -20.16 -11.45
C GLY A 22 3.71 -20.00 -11.00
N GLY A 23 2.93 -20.81 -11.24
CA GLY A 23 1.53 -20.70 -11.01
C GLY A 23 1.09 -20.32 -9.63
N LEU A 24 1.89 -20.66 -8.67
CA LEU A 24 1.46 -20.35 -7.34
C LEU A 24 1.30 -18.89 -7.13
N LEU A 25 2.17 -18.11 -7.69
CA LEU A 25 2.08 -16.70 -7.54
C LEU A 25 0.79 -16.20 -8.08
N LEU A 26 0.38 -16.69 -9.22
CA LEU A 26 -0.84 -16.23 -9.80
C LEU A 26 -2.03 -16.55 -8.91
N ALA A 27 -2.01 -17.70 -8.32
CA ALA A 27 -3.11 -18.08 -7.47
C ALA A 27 -3.22 -17.11 -6.31
N GLU A 28 -2.10 -16.71 -5.76
CA GLU A 28 -2.20 -15.80 -4.68
C GLU A 28 -2.63 -14.43 -5.10
N LEU A 29 -2.23 -13.99 -6.24
CA LEU A 29 -2.61 -12.67 -6.70
C LEU A 29 -4.09 -12.58 -6.98
N HIS A 30 -4.72 -13.69 -7.24
CA HIS A 30 -6.13 -13.65 -7.60
C HIS A 30 -7.04 -14.14 -6.49
N ARG A 31 -6.57 -14.14 -5.27
CA ARG A 31 -7.43 -14.57 -4.18
C ARG A 31 -8.38 -13.44 -3.83
N ASP A 32 -9.64 -13.70 -3.97
CA ASP A 32 -10.64 -12.70 -3.71
C ASP A 32 -10.90 -12.52 -2.24
N ASP A 33 -10.50 -13.46 -1.42
CA ASP A 33 -10.76 -13.35 0.00
C ASP A 33 -9.77 -12.41 0.70
N ILE A 34 -8.74 -11.96 0.03
CA ILE A 34 -7.80 -11.07 0.65
C ILE A 34 -8.29 -9.65 0.44
N ARG A 35 -8.74 -9.04 1.51
CA ARG A 35 -9.24 -7.68 1.41
C ARG A 35 -8.18 -6.65 1.75
N TYR A 36 -7.28 -6.98 2.65
CA TYR A 36 -6.29 -6.02 3.10
C TYR A 36 -4.91 -6.48 2.66
N ILE A 37 -4.11 -5.56 2.16
CA ILE A 37 -2.79 -5.89 1.69
C ILE A 37 -1.76 -5.03 2.40
N LYS A 38 -0.55 -5.52 2.43
CA LYS A 38 0.52 -4.88 3.16
C LYS A 38 1.23 -3.85 2.28
N ALA A 39 1.61 -2.77 2.88
CA ALA A 39 2.35 -1.74 2.17
C ALA A 39 3.23 -0.99 3.15
N ILE A 40 4.19 -0.26 2.62
CA ILE A 40 5.05 0.58 3.43
C ILE A 40 4.69 2.03 3.15
N VAL A 41 4.64 2.83 4.19
CA VAL A 41 4.27 4.22 4.06
C VAL A 41 5.49 5.00 3.60
N ILE A 42 5.37 5.69 2.47
CA ILE A 42 6.46 6.47 1.92
C ILE A 42 6.36 7.92 2.36
N GLU A 43 5.15 8.48 2.29
CA GLU A 43 4.94 9.87 2.71
C GLU A 43 3.57 9.96 3.37
N ILE A 44 3.44 10.91 4.28
CA ILE A 44 2.15 11.11 4.94
C ILE A 44 1.75 12.57 4.79
N GLY A 45 0.47 12.80 4.72
CA GLY A 45 -0.06 14.16 4.64
C GLY A 45 0.02 14.86 5.97
N ASP A 46 -0.08 16.17 5.92
CA ASP A 46 0.10 16.96 7.12
C ASP A 46 -1.06 16.84 8.10
N GLU A 47 -2.18 16.24 7.71
CA GLU A 47 -3.29 16.03 8.62
C GLU A 47 -3.42 14.59 9.06
N VAL A 48 -2.47 13.74 8.73
CA VAL A 48 -2.51 12.34 9.12
C VAL A 48 -1.93 12.21 10.52
N GLN A 49 -2.62 11.45 11.37
CA GLN A 49 -2.15 11.22 12.72
C GLN A 49 -2.02 9.73 12.94
N GLY A 50 -1.08 9.36 13.77
CA GLY A 50 -0.91 7.96 14.13
C GLY A 50 -0.04 7.16 13.18
N LEU A 51 0.47 7.78 12.14
CA LEU A 51 1.33 7.09 11.18
C LEU A 51 2.59 7.89 10.96
N ILE A 52 3.67 7.18 10.64
CA ILE A 52 4.91 7.85 10.29
C ILE A 52 5.49 7.18 9.05
N LYS A 53 6.41 7.85 8.41
CA LYS A 53 7.07 7.29 7.24
C LYS A 53 7.80 6.03 7.64
N GLY A 54 7.72 5.04 6.80
CA GLY A 54 8.38 3.78 7.05
C GLY A 54 7.51 2.75 7.76
N ASP A 55 6.33 3.13 8.22
CA ASP A 55 5.46 2.17 8.87
C ASP A 55 4.97 1.12 7.89
N LEU A 56 4.83 -0.09 8.38
CA LEU A 56 4.20 -1.15 7.61
C LEU A 56 2.74 -1.16 8.00
N ILE A 57 1.87 -1.19 7.02
CA ILE A 57 0.44 -1.12 7.26
C ILE A 57 -0.30 -2.13 6.42
N HIS A 58 -1.54 -2.41 6.83
CA HIS A 58 -2.48 -3.12 6.00
C HIS A 58 -3.57 -2.12 5.63
N TYR A 59 -3.96 -2.10 4.38
CA TYR A 59 -4.99 -1.18 3.92
C TYR A 59 -5.95 -1.91 3.00
N ASP A 60 -7.11 -1.31 2.75
CA ASP A 60 -8.12 -1.92 1.92
C ASP A 60 -7.63 -1.95 0.48
N ARG A 61 -7.58 -3.14 -0.09
CA ARG A 61 -7.05 -3.29 -1.46
C ARG A 61 -7.87 -2.55 -2.49
N HIS A 62 -9.09 -2.23 -2.18
CA HIS A 62 -9.93 -1.51 -3.14
C HIS A 62 -9.75 0.00 -3.03
N ALA A 63 -8.94 0.46 -2.11
CA ALA A 63 -8.75 1.87 -1.93
C ALA A 63 -7.59 2.37 -2.78
N GLY A 64 -7.64 3.64 -3.06
CA GLY A 64 -6.48 4.32 -3.64
C GLY A 64 -6.36 4.22 -5.13
N HIS A 65 -5.43 4.94 -5.63
CA HIS A 65 -5.17 4.99 -7.05
C HIS A 65 -3.67 4.99 -7.27
N LYS A 66 -3.27 4.40 -8.38
CA LYS A 66 -1.86 4.34 -8.72
C LYS A 66 -1.37 5.71 -9.16
N ILE A 67 -0.18 6.07 -8.76
CA ILE A 67 0.42 7.30 -9.20
C ILE A 67 1.86 6.99 -9.56
N GLU A 68 2.37 7.65 -10.60
CA GLU A 68 3.71 7.42 -11.04
C GLU A 68 4.51 8.70 -10.88
N ILE A 69 5.62 8.63 -10.16
CA ILE A 69 6.45 9.79 -9.91
C ILE A 69 7.88 9.38 -10.20
N LYS A 70 8.52 10.11 -11.09
CA LYS A 70 9.93 9.86 -11.44
C LYS A 70 10.19 8.41 -11.81
N ASN A 71 9.32 7.87 -12.64
CA ASN A 71 9.47 6.51 -13.15
C ASN A 71 9.27 5.44 -12.09
N LYS A 72 8.69 5.78 -10.97
CA LYS A 72 8.42 4.81 -9.94
C LYS A 72 6.94 4.85 -9.59
N SER A 73 6.36 3.68 -9.38
CA SER A 73 4.93 3.58 -9.14
C SER A 73 4.64 3.54 -7.66
N TYR A 74 3.69 4.33 -7.24
CA TYR A 74 3.23 4.35 -5.86
C TYR A 74 1.71 4.28 -5.88
N HIS A 75 1.12 4.21 -4.71
CA HIS A 75 -0.34 4.29 -4.58
C HIS A 75 -0.67 5.38 -3.59
N VAL A 76 -1.76 6.08 -3.85
CA VAL A 76 -2.23 7.12 -2.95
C VAL A 76 -3.51 6.62 -2.31
N ILE A 77 -3.54 6.59 -0.99
CA ILE A 77 -4.74 6.21 -0.25
C ILE A 77 -4.98 7.28 0.79
N LYS A 78 -6.12 7.18 1.47
CA LYS A 78 -6.42 8.12 2.54
C LYS A 78 -6.16 7.45 3.88
N ALA A 79 -5.94 8.25 4.90
CA ALA A 79 -5.65 7.69 6.21
C ALA A 79 -6.74 6.75 6.68
N GLN A 80 -8.00 7.04 6.33
CA GLN A 80 -9.10 6.20 6.77
C GLN A 80 -9.08 4.83 6.12
N ASP A 81 -8.31 4.63 5.06
CA ASP A 81 -8.23 3.33 4.40
C ASP A 81 -7.26 2.40 5.08
N VAL A 82 -6.47 2.89 6.00
CA VAL A 82 -5.52 2.06 6.74
C VAL A 82 -6.28 1.40 7.88
N VAL A 83 -6.14 0.10 8.01
CA VAL A 83 -6.86 -0.62 9.06
C VAL A 83 -5.94 -1.11 10.15
N VAL A 84 -4.67 -1.32 9.87
CA VAL A 84 -3.73 -1.84 10.87
C VAL A 84 -2.35 -1.26 10.60
N VAL A 85 -1.65 -0.90 11.67
CA VAL A 85 -0.24 -0.53 11.58
C VAL A 85 0.53 -1.66 12.25
N LEU A 86 1.46 -2.23 11.51
CA LEU A 86 2.21 -3.39 12.00
C LEU A 86 3.40 -3.02 12.86
#